data_3fae8a0583e3e00ce636dca3680d4228
#
_entry.id   3fae8a0583e3e00ce636dca3680d4228
#
_cell.length_a   1.000
_cell.length_b   1.000
_cell.length_c   1.000
_cell.angle_alpha   90.00
_cell.angle_beta   90.00
_cell.angle_gamma   90.00
#
_symmetry.space_group_name_H-M   'P 1'
#
loop_
_entity.id
_entity.type
_entity.pdbx_description
1 polymer ?
#
loop_
_entity_poly.entity_id
_entity_poly.type
_entity_poly.pdbx_seq_one_letter_code
_entity_poly.pdbx_strand_id
1 'polypeptide(L)'
;MLNRARKQDLTIRAATPTETEDVELLARWSDRVHLRFQINCLPQLVRDGHIMLALQNGNLCGLTYATVDHPNCSIRGLVVRPGRSTALVVGAVLNYLLPAAKAVDALSIAYIGDDPWLVPFLVERGFLPSGQIIALRRPSVSLTAEVDHRYQVRCARAEDVEAIVAVDWAAFEPLWRNGAQTIREFLAQMPYFLVSTVGGRIVAYICGTSYGKVGHVVRLAVHKQLQRRGIGTMLMHELLTRMAEEGVRGLTLNTQLDNYGSQAFYRSLGFYATQKPASVYRYML
;
A
#
# COMPACT_ATOMS: atom_id res chain seq x y z
N MET A 1 -16.17 47.73 9.36
CA MET A 1 -14.79 47.20 9.24
C MET A 1 -14.88 45.69 9.48
N LEU A 2 -15.00 44.92 8.41
CA LEU A 2 -15.08 43.47 8.46
C LEU A 2 -13.66 42.89 8.71
N ASN A 3 -13.48 42.34 9.87
CA ASN A 3 -12.28 41.64 10.28
C ASN A 3 -12.09 40.43 9.35
N ARG A 4 -11.26 40.53 8.31
CA ARG A 4 -10.80 39.37 7.56
C ARG A 4 -10.00 38.50 8.51
N ALA A 5 -10.68 37.50 9.10
CA ALA A 5 -10.01 36.43 9.80
C ALA A 5 -8.93 35.88 8.86
N ARG A 6 -7.66 36.06 9.23
CA ARG A 6 -6.53 35.45 8.53
C ARG A 6 -6.87 33.96 8.43
N LYS A 7 -7.00 33.48 7.19
CA LYS A 7 -7.04 32.05 6.90
C LYS A 7 -5.77 31.47 7.54
N GLN A 8 -5.94 30.83 8.70
CA GLN A 8 -4.82 30.18 9.38
C GLN A 8 -4.50 28.92 8.58
N ASP A 9 -3.58 29.06 7.63
CA ASP A 9 -3.14 27.96 6.81
C ASP A 9 -2.37 26.95 7.68
N LEU A 10 -2.66 25.67 7.51
CA LEU A 10 -1.87 24.62 8.11
C LEU A 10 -0.57 24.47 7.30
N THR A 11 0.52 24.24 8.01
CA THR A 11 1.81 23.88 7.42
C THR A 11 2.00 22.37 7.46
N ILE A 12 2.61 21.82 6.41
CA ILE A 12 2.99 20.41 6.34
C ILE A 12 4.51 20.30 6.38
N ARG A 13 5.05 19.45 7.26
CA ARG A 13 6.47 19.10 7.30
C ARG A 13 6.67 17.65 7.74
N ALA A 14 7.84 17.11 7.48
CA ALA A 14 8.21 15.80 7.98
C ALA A 14 8.25 15.79 9.53
N ALA A 15 7.82 14.65 10.10
CA ALA A 15 8.03 14.37 11.51
C ALA A 15 9.52 14.13 11.78
N THR A 16 9.97 14.58 12.94
CA THR A 16 11.33 14.30 13.45
C THR A 16 11.31 13.05 14.35
N PRO A 17 12.43 12.33 14.51
CA PRO A 17 12.48 11.17 15.40
C PRO A 17 12.07 11.47 16.85
N THR A 18 12.25 12.69 17.32
CA THR A 18 11.83 13.13 18.67
C THR A 18 10.31 13.25 18.82
N GLU A 19 9.56 13.32 17.71
CA GLU A 19 8.09 13.41 17.69
C GLU A 19 7.40 12.04 17.54
N THR A 20 8.16 10.94 17.59
CA THR A 20 7.62 9.58 17.40
C THR A 20 6.51 9.27 18.39
N GLU A 21 6.67 9.61 19.66
CA GLU A 21 5.67 9.38 20.70
C GLU A 21 4.38 10.16 20.43
N ASP A 22 4.48 11.43 20.05
CA ASP A 22 3.33 12.27 19.71
C ASP A 22 2.56 11.73 18.50
N VAL A 23 3.28 11.20 17.50
CA VAL A 23 2.73 10.54 16.31
C VAL A 23 1.95 9.27 16.69
N GLU A 24 2.54 8.42 17.54
CA GLU A 24 1.87 7.19 18.01
C GLU A 24 0.65 7.50 18.87
N LEU A 25 0.75 8.46 19.79
CA LEU A 25 -0.36 8.88 20.63
C LEU A 25 -1.49 9.46 19.79
N LEU A 26 -1.18 10.31 18.81
CA LEU A 26 -2.18 10.84 17.89
C LEU A 26 -2.90 9.72 17.15
N ALA A 27 -2.18 8.74 16.61
CA ALA A 27 -2.77 7.62 15.88
C ALA A 27 -3.62 6.69 16.79
N ARG A 28 -3.25 6.52 18.06
CA ARG A 28 -3.97 5.66 19.02
C ARG A 28 -5.24 6.29 19.60
N TRP A 29 -5.22 7.61 19.81
CA TRP A 29 -6.27 8.30 20.57
C TRP A 29 -7.20 9.16 19.70
N SER A 30 -6.99 9.19 18.38
CA SER A 30 -7.90 9.88 17.46
C SER A 30 -9.09 8.99 17.08
N ASP A 31 -10.23 9.60 16.89
CA ASP A 31 -11.45 8.99 16.36
C ASP A 31 -11.50 9.00 14.80
N ARG A 32 -10.65 9.80 14.18
CA ARG A 32 -10.54 9.98 12.71
C ARG A 32 -9.19 9.45 12.23
N VAL A 33 -9.14 8.13 12.06
CA VAL A 33 -7.92 7.40 11.71
C VAL A 33 -8.18 6.57 10.45
N HIS A 34 -7.36 6.82 9.44
CA HIS A 34 -7.19 5.96 8.28
C HIS A 34 -5.74 5.51 8.24
N LEU A 35 -5.47 4.23 8.42
CA LEU A 35 -4.12 3.65 8.32
C LEU A 35 -4.20 2.34 7.53
N ARG A 36 -3.41 2.24 6.48
CA ARG A 36 -3.25 1.02 5.68
C ARG A 36 -1.97 0.25 6.03
N PHE A 37 -1.51 0.45 7.24
CA PHE A 37 -0.35 -0.20 7.85
C PHE A 37 -0.58 -0.35 9.35
N GLN A 38 0.24 -1.14 10.01
CA GLN A 38 0.15 -1.34 11.45
C GLN A 38 0.70 -0.12 12.20
N ILE A 39 0.08 0.27 13.32
CA ILE A 39 0.53 1.41 14.15
C ILE A 39 1.99 1.22 14.60
N ASN A 40 2.42 -0.01 14.88
CA ASN A 40 3.79 -0.32 15.28
C ASN A 40 4.84 -0.06 14.17
N CYS A 41 4.43 0.20 12.94
CA CYS A 41 5.33 0.66 11.87
C CYS A 41 5.63 2.17 11.97
N LEU A 42 4.85 2.95 12.72
CA LEU A 42 5.01 4.41 12.80
C LEU A 42 6.41 4.84 13.22
N PRO A 43 7.07 4.26 14.24
CA PRO A 43 8.41 4.66 14.61
C PRO A 43 9.43 4.53 13.48
N GLN A 44 9.33 3.47 12.67
CA GLN A 44 10.20 3.30 11.52
C GLN A 44 9.86 4.32 10.42
N LEU A 45 8.58 4.50 10.10
CA LEU A 45 8.13 5.47 9.09
C LEU A 45 8.52 6.91 9.45
N VAL A 46 8.56 7.25 10.75
CA VAL A 46 9.07 8.55 11.22
C VAL A 46 10.58 8.66 10.98
N ARG A 47 11.35 7.62 11.36
CA ARG A 47 12.83 7.62 11.13
C ARG A 47 13.17 7.73 9.65
N ASP A 48 12.38 7.12 8.78
CA ASP A 48 12.57 7.12 7.33
C ASP A 48 12.04 8.43 6.67
N GLY A 49 11.47 9.36 7.46
CA GLY A 49 10.96 10.64 6.97
C GLY A 49 9.65 10.56 6.19
N HIS A 50 8.91 9.46 6.31
CA HIS A 50 7.67 9.23 5.55
C HIS A 50 6.44 9.86 6.19
N ILE A 51 6.45 10.13 7.50
CA ILE A 51 5.32 10.75 8.19
C ILE A 51 5.40 12.26 8.06
N MET A 52 4.34 12.85 7.51
CA MET A 52 4.18 14.30 7.43
C MET A 52 3.18 14.77 8.47
N LEU A 53 3.52 15.82 9.20
CA LEU A 53 2.67 16.45 10.21
C LEU A 53 1.95 17.65 9.65
N ALA A 54 0.66 17.76 9.94
CA ALA A 54 -0.15 18.96 9.71
C ALA A 54 -0.19 19.80 10.99
N LEU A 55 0.36 21.00 10.93
CA LEU A 55 0.54 21.91 12.06
C LEU A 55 -0.21 23.22 11.87
N GLN A 56 -0.86 23.71 12.92
CA GLN A 56 -1.49 25.04 12.95
C GLN A 56 -0.88 25.82 14.10
N ASN A 57 -0.17 26.91 13.79
CA ASN A 57 0.57 27.71 14.80
C ASN A 57 1.49 26.83 15.67
N GLY A 58 2.21 25.87 15.05
CA GLY A 58 3.09 24.94 15.75
C GLY A 58 2.38 23.78 16.46
N ASN A 59 1.05 23.79 16.57
CA ASN A 59 0.29 22.73 17.23
C ASN A 59 -0.07 21.61 16.23
N LEU A 60 0.15 20.36 16.62
CA LEU A 60 -0.16 19.17 15.84
C LEU A 60 -1.68 19.04 15.65
N CYS A 61 -2.13 19.02 14.40
CA CYS A 61 -3.53 18.90 13.99
C CYS A 61 -3.85 17.58 13.32
N GLY A 62 -2.87 16.94 12.75
CA GLY A 62 -3.02 15.66 12.05
C GLY A 62 -1.70 15.17 11.50
N LEU A 63 -1.73 13.98 10.92
CA LEU A 63 -0.59 13.42 10.19
C LEU A 63 -1.06 12.76 8.89
N THR A 64 -0.13 12.61 7.94
CA THR A 64 -0.35 11.82 6.75
C THR A 64 0.89 11.01 6.40
N TYR A 65 0.68 9.87 5.77
CA TYR A 65 1.65 9.10 5.03
C TYR A 65 1.10 8.84 3.63
N ALA A 66 1.87 9.18 2.62
CA ALA A 66 1.54 8.88 1.24
C ALA A 66 2.79 8.38 0.50
N THR A 67 2.62 7.37 -0.34
CA THR A 67 3.63 7.04 -1.35
C THR A 67 3.48 8.03 -2.50
N VAL A 68 4.59 8.70 -2.86
CA VAL A 68 4.67 9.62 -4.01
C VAL A 68 5.61 8.97 -5.01
N ASP A 69 5.03 8.38 -6.05
CA ASP A 69 5.77 7.61 -7.04
C ASP A 69 5.09 7.70 -8.41
N HIS A 70 5.85 7.48 -9.49
CA HIS A 70 5.32 7.25 -10.82
C HIS A 70 5.00 5.75 -11.01
N PRO A 71 3.87 5.35 -11.59
CA PRO A 71 2.82 6.21 -12.15
C PRO A 71 1.71 6.59 -11.17
N ASN A 72 1.74 6.18 -9.93
CA ASN A 72 0.63 6.41 -9.00
C ASN A 72 1.08 6.80 -7.59
N CYS A 73 0.47 7.84 -7.05
CA CYS A 73 0.55 8.19 -5.64
C CYS A 73 -0.57 7.51 -4.84
N SER A 74 -0.36 7.28 -3.56
CA SER A 74 -1.39 6.69 -2.70
C SER A 74 -1.34 7.24 -1.29
N ILE A 75 -2.50 7.69 -0.77
CA ILE A 75 -2.69 8.04 0.64
C ILE A 75 -2.72 6.73 1.43
N ARG A 76 -1.71 6.48 2.23
CA ARG A 76 -1.54 5.26 3.04
C ARG A 76 -1.97 5.46 4.48
N GLY A 77 -1.93 6.68 4.96
CA GLY A 77 -2.37 7.07 6.28
C GLY A 77 -2.81 8.52 6.33
N LEU A 78 -3.87 8.77 7.08
CA LEU A 78 -4.33 10.11 7.43
C LEU A 78 -5.01 10.04 8.79
N VAL A 79 -4.58 10.89 9.70
CA VAL A 79 -5.15 11.01 11.04
C VAL A 79 -5.45 12.47 11.32
N VAL A 80 -6.62 12.74 11.89
CA VAL A 80 -7.02 14.08 12.32
C VAL A 80 -7.21 14.09 13.82
N ARG A 81 -6.53 15.02 14.50
CA ARG A 81 -6.61 15.17 15.96
C ARG A 81 -8.04 15.53 16.39
N PRO A 82 -8.56 14.98 17.49
CA PRO A 82 -9.85 15.36 18.06
C PRO A 82 -9.96 16.88 18.26
N GLY A 83 -11.13 17.44 17.95
CA GLY A 83 -11.38 18.87 18.04
C GLY A 83 -10.77 19.73 16.90
N ARG A 84 -10.08 19.13 15.92
CA ARG A 84 -9.57 19.84 14.74
C ARG A 84 -10.48 19.67 13.53
N SER A 85 -10.45 20.66 12.63
CA SER A 85 -11.25 20.62 11.41
C SER A 85 -10.68 19.62 10.39
N THR A 86 -11.45 18.58 10.06
CA THR A 86 -11.10 17.61 9.01
C THR A 86 -10.89 18.29 7.67
N ALA A 87 -11.76 19.21 7.28
CA ALA A 87 -11.66 19.94 6.01
C ALA A 87 -10.33 20.70 5.87
N LEU A 88 -9.85 21.33 6.95
CA LEU A 88 -8.57 22.05 6.94
C LEU A 88 -7.39 21.10 6.84
N VAL A 89 -7.37 20.01 7.60
CA VAL A 89 -6.28 19.02 7.58
C VAL A 89 -6.23 18.31 6.22
N VAL A 90 -7.35 17.81 5.72
CA VAL A 90 -7.43 17.19 4.38
C VAL A 90 -7.01 18.17 3.28
N GLY A 91 -7.46 19.43 3.39
CA GLY A 91 -7.07 20.49 2.45
C GLY A 91 -5.57 20.73 2.43
N ALA A 92 -4.93 20.85 3.59
CA ALA A 92 -3.49 21.03 3.70
C ALA A 92 -2.70 19.83 3.15
N VAL A 93 -3.15 18.61 3.47
CA VAL A 93 -2.55 17.36 2.95
C VAL A 93 -2.62 17.31 1.42
N LEU A 94 -3.78 17.61 0.82
CA LEU A 94 -3.92 17.58 -0.63
C LEU A 94 -3.12 18.70 -1.31
N ASN A 95 -3.06 19.90 -0.72
CA ASN A 95 -2.22 20.99 -1.22
C ASN A 95 -0.72 20.64 -1.19
N TYR A 96 -0.31 19.78 -0.27
CA TYR A 96 1.05 19.24 -0.21
C TYR A 96 1.28 18.13 -1.24
N LEU A 97 0.33 17.18 -1.35
CA LEU A 97 0.49 16.00 -2.21
C LEU A 97 0.35 16.30 -3.71
N LEU A 98 -0.53 17.22 -4.09
CA LEU A 98 -0.79 17.53 -5.51
C LEU A 98 0.46 18.01 -6.27
N PRO A 99 1.24 18.99 -5.78
CA PRO A 99 2.49 19.39 -6.44
C PRO A 99 3.53 18.24 -6.46
N ALA A 100 3.65 17.48 -5.37
CA ALA A 100 4.59 16.36 -5.29
C ALA A 100 4.25 15.25 -6.29
N ALA A 101 2.97 14.93 -6.44
CA ALA A 101 2.50 13.94 -7.41
C ALA A 101 2.74 14.39 -8.86
N LYS A 102 2.51 15.67 -9.16
CA LYS A 102 2.81 16.23 -10.47
C LYS A 102 4.30 16.23 -10.80
N ALA A 103 5.14 16.49 -9.80
CA ALA A 103 6.60 16.50 -9.98
C ALA A 103 7.20 15.14 -10.36
N VAL A 104 6.50 14.03 -10.08
CA VAL A 104 6.89 12.68 -10.47
C VAL A 104 6.08 12.13 -11.64
N ASP A 105 5.33 12.98 -12.35
CA ASP A 105 4.45 12.62 -13.47
C ASP A 105 3.47 11.49 -13.12
N ALA A 106 2.93 11.52 -11.91
CA ALA A 106 1.93 10.54 -11.50
C ALA A 106 0.62 10.73 -12.28
N LEU A 107 -0.07 9.63 -12.57
CA LEU A 107 -1.38 9.65 -13.24
C LEU A 107 -2.51 9.99 -12.27
N SER A 108 -2.35 9.63 -11.00
CA SER A 108 -3.39 9.83 -10.00
C SER A 108 -2.86 9.81 -8.57
N ILE A 109 -3.68 10.38 -7.66
CA ILE A 109 -3.57 10.14 -6.21
C ILE A 109 -4.73 9.23 -5.82
N ALA A 110 -4.42 8.05 -5.26
CA ALA A 110 -5.41 7.08 -4.82
C ALA A 110 -5.64 7.13 -3.31
N TYR A 111 -6.88 6.92 -2.92
CA TYR A 111 -7.30 6.58 -1.56
C TYR A 111 -8.10 5.28 -1.61
N ILE A 112 -7.86 4.36 -0.68
CA ILE A 112 -8.58 3.09 -0.59
C ILE A 112 -9.19 2.95 0.80
N GLY A 113 -10.51 3.02 0.88
CA GLY A 113 -11.27 2.95 2.11
C GLY A 113 -12.68 3.51 1.96
N ASP A 114 -13.48 3.30 2.99
CA ASP A 114 -14.86 3.79 3.06
C ASP A 114 -15.09 4.57 4.36
N ASP A 115 -14.06 5.29 4.84
CA ASP A 115 -14.12 6.07 6.08
C ASP A 115 -15.15 7.19 5.97
N PRO A 116 -16.26 7.15 6.74
CA PRO A 116 -17.37 8.12 6.60
C PRO A 116 -16.95 9.55 6.92
N TRP A 117 -15.92 9.70 7.76
CA TRP A 117 -15.39 11.00 8.15
C TRP A 117 -14.44 11.60 7.11
N LEU A 118 -13.92 10.80 6.16
CA LEU A 118 -12.91 11.24 5.20
C LEU A 118 -13.44 11.33 3.77
N VAL A 119 -14.20 10.33 3.32
CA VAL A 119 -14.69 10.23 1.94
C VAL A 119 -15.43 11.48 1.46
N PRO A 120 -16.35 12.11 2.22
CA PRO A 120 -17.04 13.32 1.75
C PRO A 120 -16.09 14.46 1.39
N PHE A 121 -15.02 14.66 2.18
CA PHE A 121 -14.02 15.71 1.92
C PHE A 121 -13.13 15.41 0.71
N LEU A 122 -12.84 14.14 0.45
CA LEU A 122 -12.09 13.74 -0.75
C LEU A 122 -12.94 13.94 -2.01
N VAL A 123 -14.22 13.54 -1.97
CA VAL A 123 -15.15 13.71 -3.10
C VAL A 123 -15.36 15.19 -3.41
N GLU A 124 -15.55 16.04 -2.39
CA GLU A 124 -15.63 17.51 -2.54
C GLU A 124 -14.38 18.10 -3.23
N ARG A 125 -13.23 17.45 -3.05
CA ARG A 125 -11.94 17.85 -3.66
C ARG A 125 -11.65 17.18 -5.00
N GLY A 126 -12.62 16.48 -5.59
CA GLY A 126 -12.55 15.92 -6.93
C GLY A 126 -12.06 14.48 -7.01
N PHE A 127 -11.97 13.76 -5.88
CA PHE A 127 -11.77 12.32 -5.93
C PHE A 127 -13.04 11.61 -6.41
N LEU A 128 -12.89 10.73 -7.37
CA LEU A 128 -13.99 9.97 -7.94
C LEU A 128 -13.84 8.47 -7.63
N PRO A 129 -14.95 7.73 -7.46
CA PRO A 129 -14.92 6.28 -7.36
C PRO A 129 -14.22 5.68 -8.60
N SER A 130 -13.29 4.76 -8.37
CA SER A 130 -12.43 4.19 -9.43
C SER A 130 -12.26 2.68 -9.33
N GLY A 131 -13.14 2.00 -8.62
CA GLY A 131 -13.14 0.56 -8.42
C GLY A 131 -13.25 0.16 -6.97
N GLN A 132 -13.09 -1.14 -6.73
CA GLN A 132 -13.14 -1.72 -5.39
C GLN A 132 -12.05 -2.78 -5.24
N ILE A 133 -11.60 -3.00 -4.01
CA ILE A 133 -10.73 -4.12 -3.65
C ILE A 133 -11.44 -5.05 -2.66
N ILE A 134 -11.14 -6.34 -2.76
CA ILE A 134 -11.66 -7.37 -1.87
C ILE A 134 -10.51 -7.99 -1.08
N ALA A 135 -10.72 -8.16 0.22
CA ALA A 135 -9.80 -8.89 1.08
C ALA A 135 -10.10 -10.38 1.03
N LEU A 136 -9.08 -11.18 0.80
CA LEU A 136 -9.13 -12.62 0.81
C LEU A 136 -8.28 -13.18 1.94
N ARG A 137 -8.73 -14.29 2.53
CA ARG A 137 -8.04 -14.98 3.62
C ARG A 137 -7.89 -16.46 3.31
N ARG A 138 -6.78 -17.03 3.77
CA ARG A 138 -6.51 -18.45 3.81
C ARG A 138 -6.10 -18.86 5.22
N PRO A 139 -6.78 -19.82 5.86
CA PRO A 139 -6.56 -20.17 7.27
C PRO A 139 -5.35 -21.09 7.50
N SER A 140 -4.73 -21.57 6.43
CA SER A 140 -3.57 -22.47 6.48
C SER A 140 -2.45 -22.02 5.55
N VAL A 141 -1.21 -22.29 5.91
CA VAL A 141 -0.03 -22.10 5.05
C VAL A 141 0.36 -23.36 4.28
N SER A 142 -0.23 -24.53 4.58
CA SER A 142 0.07 -25.78 3.87
C SER A 142 -0.53 -25.77 2.47
N LEU A 143 0.30 -25.84 1.45
CA LEU A 143 -0.14 -26.05 0.06
C LEU A 143 0.13 -27.51 -0.34
N THR A 144 -0.89 -28.14 -0.89
CA THR A 144 -0.79 -29.50 -1.47
C THR A 144 -0.61 -29.47 -2.99
N ALA A 145 -0.44 -28.28 -3.58
CA ALA A 145 -0.27 -28.15 -5.03
C ALA A 145 1.10 -28.68 -5.46
N GLU A 146 1.13 -29.46 -6.52
CA GLU A 146 2.39 -29.81 -7.19
C GLU A 146 3.10 -28.55 -7.67
N VAL A 147 4.37 -28.45 -7.34
CA VAL A 147 5.22 -27.31 -7.70
C VAL A 147 6.05 -27.67 -8.91
N ASP A 148 5.99 -26.84 -9.93
CA ASP A 148 6.82 -27.00 -11.12
C ASP A 148 8.24 -26.45 -10.86
N HIS A 149 9.19 -27.33 -10.67
CA HIS A 149 10.59 -26.98 -10.40
C HIS A 149 11.41 -26.45 -11.60
N ARG A 150 10.77 -26.26 -12.76
CA ARG A 150 11.44 -25.69 -13.96
C ARG A 150 11.84 -24.23 -13.80
N TYR A 151 11.27 -23.52 -12.83
CA TYR A 151 11.54 -22.11 -12.59
C TYR A 151 12.42 -21.94 -11.35
N GLN A 152 13.46 -21.12 -11.48
CA GLN A 152 14.30 -20.79 -10.33
C GLN A 152 13.67 -19.66 -9.52
N VAL A 153 13.68 -19.82 -8.20
CA VAL A 153 13.23 -18.80 -7.26
C VAL A 153 14.39 -18.40 -6.36
N ARG A 154 14.55 -17.11 -6.15
CA ARG A 154 15.52 -16.55 -5.21
C ARG A 154 14.98 -15.32 -4.52
N CYS A 155 15.64 -14.87 -3.45
CA CYS A 155 15.36 -13.55 -2.87
C CYS A 155 15.66 -12.45 -3.89
N ALA A 156 14.80 -11.42 -3.89
CA ALA A 156 15.03 -10.20 -4.66
C ALA A 156 16.19 -9.40 -4.05
N ARG A 157 16.87 -8.60 -4.88
CA ARG A 157 18.02 -7.76 -4.53
C ARG A 157 17.82 -6.35 -5.03
N ALA A 158 18.64 -5.41 -4.54
CA ALA A 158 18.53 -4.01 -4.96
C ALA A 158 18.74 -3.80 -6.47
N GLU A 159 19.64 -4.59 -7.10
CA GLU A 159 19.87 -4.56 -8.53
C GLU A 159 18.71 -5.07 -9.39
N ASP A 160 17.74 -5.76 -8.79
CA ASP A 160 16.56 -6.30 -9.49
C ASP A 160 15.45 -5.28 -9.72
N VAL A 161 15.50 -4.10 -9.10
CA VAL A 161 14.40 -3.12 -9.06
C VAL A 161 13.82 -2.85 -10.44
N GLU A 162 14.66 -2.51 -11.42
CA GLU A 162 14.19 -2.12 -12.75
C GLU A 162 13.52 -3.30 -13.49
N ALA A 163 14.07 -4.52 -13.32
CA ALA A 163 13.47 -5.73 -13.89
C ALA A 163 12.13 -6.08 -13.22
N ILE A 164 12.02 -5.87 -11.90
CA ILE A 164 10.76 -6.06 -11.14
C ILE A 164 9.71 -5.04 -11.59
N VAL A 165 10.09 -3.77 -11.78
CA VAL A 165 9.20 -2.72 -12.33
C VAL A 165 8.69 -3.11 -13.71
N ALA A 166 9.56 -3.60 -14.59
CA ALA A 166 9.16 -4.05 -15.92
C ALA A 166 8.13 -5.20 -15.87
N VAL A 167 8.30 -6.16 -14.95
CA VAL A 167 7.34 -7.24 -14.70
C VAL A 167 6.02 -6.70 -14.16
N ASP A 168 6.07 -5.78 -13.20
CA ASP A 168 4.87 -5.15 -12.62
C ASP A 168 4.06 -4.42 -13.70
N TRP A 169 4.74 -3.63 -14.52
CA TRP A 169 4.08 -2.88 -15.60
C TRP A 169 3.52 -3.76 -16.71
N ALA A 170 4.14 -4.91 -16.97
CA ALA A 170 3.61 -5.90 -17.90
C ALA A 170 2.41 -6.67 -17.34
N ALA A 171 2.30 -6.79 -16.01
CA ALA A 171 1.26 -7.57 -15.34
C ALA A 171 0.00 -6.75 -15.00
N PHE A 172 0.13 -5.44 -14.78
CA PHE A 172 -0.96 -4.60 -14.27
C PHE A 172 -1.32 -3.45 -15.22
N GLU A 173 -2.58 -3.04 -15.14
CA GLU A 173 -3.08 -1.83 -15.81
C GLU A 173 -2.45 -0.56 -15.18
N PRO A 174 -2.33 0.55 -15.93
CA PRO A 174 -1.58 1.75 -15.50
C PRO A 174 -1.90 2.25 -14.09
N LEU A 175 -3.18 2.30 -13.72
CA LEU A 175 -3.62 2.79 -12.40
C LEU A 175 -3.30 1.83 -11.23
N TRP A 176 -2.75 0.66 -11.52
CA TRP A 176 -2.37 -0.33 -10.51
C TRP A 176 -0.87 -0.65 -10.52
N ARG A 177 -0.09 0.01 -11.37
CA ARG A 177 1.37 -0.19 -11.46
C ARG A 177 2.09 0.44 -10.28
N ASN A 178 3.16 -0.23 -9.85
CA ASN A 178 4.12 0.33 -8.92
C ASN A 178 5.34 0.85 -9.68
N GLY A 179 5.88 1.97 -9.21
CA GLY A 179 7.13 2.52 -9.73
C GLY A 179 8.35 2.01 -8.96
N ALA A 180 9.52 2.52 -9.36
CA ALA A 180 10.79 2.09 -8.80
C ALA A 180 10.91 2.45 -7.31
N GLN A 181 10.40 3.61 -6.90
CA GLN A 181 10.44 4.02 -5.50
C GLN A 181 9.63 3.07 -4.62
N THR A 182 8.40 2.73 -5.01
CA THR A 182 7.55 1.77 -4.30
C THR A 182 8.20 0.39 -4.21
N ILE A 183 8.86 -0.09 -5.27
CA ILE A 183 9.58 -1.38 -5.26
C ILE A 183 10.78 -1.34 -4.31
N ARG A 184 11.53 -0.22 -4.26
CA ARG A 184 12.62 -0.05 -3.27
C ARG A 184 12.10 -0.06 -1.83
N GLU A 185 10.99 0.61 -1.57
CA GLU A 185 10.33 0.59 -0.24
C GLU A 185 9.90 -0.84 0.13
N PHE A 186 9.35 -1.60 -0.82
CA PHE A 186 9.00 -3.01 -0.58
C PHE A 186 10.24 -3.85 -0.26
N LEU A 187 11.35 -3.67 -0.98
CA LEU A 187 12.61 -4.38 -0.70
C LEU A 187 13.17 -4.05 0.69
N ALA A 188 13.02 -2.82 1.13
CA ALA A 188 13.50 -2.40 2.45
C ALA A 188 12.60 -2.88 3.60
N GLN A 189 11.29 -3.02 3.37
CA GLN A 189 10.31 -3.23 4.43
C GLN A 189 9.73 -4.65 4.46
N MET A 190 9.79 -5.40 3.35
CA MET A 190 9.16 -6.72 3.24
C MET A 190 10.18 -7.83 3.51
N PRO A 191 10.03 -8.61 4.59
CA PRO A 191 10.95 -9.72 4.90
C PRO A 191 10.90 -10.83 3.85
N TYR A 192 9.80 -10.94 3.12
CA TYR A 192 9.62 -11.91 2.05
C TYR A 192 9.50 -11.18 0.73
N PHE A 193 10.57 -11.20 -0.06
CA PHE A 193 10.56 -10.69 -1.42
C PHE A 193 11.33 -11.65 -2.34
N LEU A 194 10.57 -12.33 -3.20
CA LEU A 194 11.08 -13.40 -4.08
C LEU A 194 10.86 -13.04 -5.53
N VAL A 195 11.82 -13.42 -6.37
CA VAL A 195 11.72 -13.31 -7.83
C VAL A 195 11.85 -14.69 -8.46
N SER A 196 11.16 -14.89 -9.58
CA SER A 196 11.32 -16.07 -10.43
C SER A 196 12.00 -15.69 -11.73
N THR A 197 12.95 -16.53 -12.16
CA THR A 197 13.74 -16.29 -13.37
C THR A 197 13.59 -17.41 -14.40
N VAL A 198 13.65 -17.00 -15.69
CA VAL A 198 13.72 -17.89 -16.84
C VAL A 198 14.85 -17.40 -17.75
N GLY A 199 15.82 -18.25 -18.04
CA GLY A 199 16.99 -17.87 -18.83
C GLY A 199 17.73 -16.65 -18.26
N GLY A 200 17.83 -16.55 -16.94
CA GLY A 200 18.47 -15.44 -16.23
C GLY A 200 17.67 -14.14 -16.17
N ARG A 201 16.48 -14.06 -16.77
CA ARG A 201 15.61 -12.87 -16.74
C ARG A 201 14.52 -13.03 -15.69
N ILE A 202 14.27 -11.99 -14.91
CA ILE A 202 13.14 -11.96 -13.97
C ILE A 202 11.84 -11.88 -14.77
N VAL A 203 10.93 -12.81 -14.47
CA VAL A 203 9.63 -12.95 -15.15
C VAL A 203 8.44 -12.86 -14.21
N ALA A 204 8.68 -12.97 -12.91
CA ALA A 204 7.65 -12.85 -11.89
C ALA A 204 8.27 -12.48 -10.55
N TYR A 205 7.45 -11.93 -9.66
CA TYR A 205 7.85 -11.70 -8.28
C TYR A 205 6.65 -11.81 -7.33
N ILE A 206 6.96 -12.06 -6.06
CA ILE A 206 6.01 -12.02 -4.96
C ILE A 206 6.68 -11.32 -3.78
N CYS A 207 5.92 -10.46 -3.08
CA CYS A 207 6.37 -9.92 -1.81
C CYS A 207 5.27 -9.96 -0.76
N GLY A 208 5.69 -10.03 0.50
CA GLY A 208 4.77 -10.11 1.62
C GLY A 208 5.44 -9.81 2.94
N THR A 209 4.61 -9.68 3.96
CA THR A 209 5.02 -9.46 5.34
C THR A 209 4.26 -10.40 6.27
N SER A 210 4.66 -10.47 7.53
CA SER A 210 3.94 -11.21 8.56
C SER A 210 3.77 -10.36 9.82
N TYR A 211 2.66 -10.59 10.51
CA TYR A 211 2.41 -10.04 11.83
C TYR A 211 1.91 -11.15 12.75
N GLY A 212 2.72 -11.50 13.72
CA GLY A 212 2.46 -12.65 14.57
C GLY A 212 2.29 -13.94 13.75
N LYS A 213 1.11 -14.55 13.82
CA LYS A 213 0.80 -15.80 13.09
C LYS A 213 0.08 -15.59 11.75
N VAL A 214 -0.06 -14.37 11.28
CA VAL A 214 -0.77 -14.04 10.03
C VAL A 214 0.19 -13.38 9.04
N GLY A 215 0.34 -13.99 7.86
CA GLY A 215 1.05 -13.42 6.73
C GLY A 215 0.13 -12.55 5.88
N HIS A 216 0.72 -11.61 5.16
CA HIS A 216 0.03 -10.80 4.16
C HIS A 216 0.81 -10.78 2.86
N VAL A 217 0.18 -11.26 1.78
CA VAL A 217 0.74 -11.13 0.43
C VAL A 217 0.44 -9.71 -0.06
N VAL A 218 1.48 -8.91 -0.18
CA VAL A 218 1.35 -7.50 -0.60
C VAL A 218 1.21 -7.40 -2.12
N ARG A 219 2.01 -8.19 -2.85
CA ARG A 219 2.01 -8.17 -4.31
C ARG A 219 2.45 -9.51 -4.88
N LEU A 220 1.78 -9.95 -5.93
CA LEU A 220 2.20 -11.05 -6.80
C LEU A 220 2.02 -10.60 -8.25
N ALA A 221 3.08 -10.64 -9.04
CA ALA A 221 3.07 -10.31 -10.45
C ALA A 221 3.77 -11.39 -11.27
N VAL A 222 3.15 -11.76 -12.39
CA VAL A 222 3.74 -12.64 -13.42
C VAL A 222 3.62 -11.93 -14.75
N HIS A 223 4.70 -11.81 -15.49
CA HIS A 223 4.72 -11.20 -16.81
C HIS A 223 3.61 -11.79 -17.70
N LYS A 224 2.81 -10.93 -18.35
CA LYS A 224 1.57 -11.31 -19.03
C LYS A 224 1.72 -12.51 -19.98
N GLN A 225 2.83 -12.56 -20.73
CA GLN A 225 3.11 -13.65 -21.68
C GLN A 225 3.46 -15.01 -21.03
N LEU A 226 3.73 -15.02 -19.72
CA LEU A 226 4.13 -16.22 -18.97
C LEU A 226 3.11 -16.62 -17.90
N GLN A 227 1.98 -15.93 -17.85
CA GLN A 227 0.86 -16.33 -17.00
C GLN A 227 0.28 -17.68 -17.39
N ARG A 228 -0.43 -18.33 -16.46
CA ARG A 228 -1.06 -19.65 -16.64
C ARG A 228 -0.08 -20.81 -16.89
N ARG A 229 1.20 -20.64 -16.48
CA ARG A 229 2.25 -21.66 -16.58
C ARG A 229 2.75 -22.17 -15.22
N GLY A 230 1.99 -21.99 -14.14
CA GLY A 230 2.35 -22.44 -12.79
C GLY A 230 3.27 -21.52 -11.99
N ILE A 231 3.86 -20.47 -12.60
CA ILE A 231 4.84 -19.58 -11.94
C ILE A 231 4.26 -18.91 -10.70
N GLY A 232 3.03 -18.41 -10.77
CA GLY A 232 2.35 -17.79 -9.62
C GLY A 232 2.10 -18.77 -8.48
N THR A 233 1.74 -20.02 -8.80
CA THR A 233 1.55 -21.10 -7.82
C THR A 233 2.86 -21.45 -7.13
N MET A 234 3.94 -21.56 -7.89
CA MET A 234 5.28 -21.84 -7.37
C MET A 234 5.77 -20.72 -6.44
N LEU A 235 5.65 -19.45 -6.84
CA LEU A 235 6.02 -18.32 -6.00
C LEU A 235 5.19 -18.27 -4.71
N MET A 236 3.89 -18.54 -4.80
CA MET A 236 3.03 -18.62 -3.62
C MET A 236 3.44 -19.76 -2.70
N HIS A 237 3.77 -20.93 -3.25
CA HIS A 237 4.26 -22.08 -2.48
C HIS A 237 5.54 -21.73 -1.74
N GLU A 238 6.53 -21.16 -2.41
CA GLU A 238 7.81 -20.78 -1.82
C GLU A 238 7.63 -19.73 -0.70
N LEU A 239 6.78 -18.72 -0.94
CA LEU A 239 6.43 -17.73 0.08
C LEU A 239 5.80 -18.40 1.32
N LEU A 240 4.85 -19.30 1.11
CA LEU A 240 4.14 -20.00 2.18
C LEU A 240 5.07 -20.90 2.98
N THR A 241 6.01 -21.59 2.33
CA THR A 241 7.01 -22.42 2.97
C THR A 241 7.86 -21.58 3.92
N ARG A 242 8.41 -20.46 3.46
CA ARG A 242 9.22 -19.57 4.30
C ARG A 242 8.43 -18.98 5.46
N MET A 243 7.19 -18.55 5.20
CA MET A 243 6.32 -18.05 6.25
C MET A 243 5.96 -19.11 7.30
N ALA A 244 5.77 -20.36 6.87
CA ALA A 244 5.50 -21.50 7.78
C ALA A 244 6.69 -21.79 8.70
N GLU A 245 7.91 -21.75 8.19
CA GLU A 245 9.16 -21.92 8.95
C GLU A 245 9.28 -20.87 10.06
N GLU A 246 8.76 -19.65 9.86
CA GLU A 246 8.71 -18.58 10.85
C GLU A 246 7.45 -18.61 11.74
N GLY A 247 6.64 -19.67 11.66
CA GLY A 247 5.47 -19.90 12.54
C GLY A 247 4.20 -19.18 12.11
N VAL A 248 4.13 -18.64 10.89
CA VAL A 248 2.90 -18.11 10.28
C VAL A 248 1.94 -19.28 10.06
N ARG A 249 0.64 -19.08 10.33
CA ARG A 249 -0.39 -20.12 10.22
C ARG A 249 -1.45 -19.84 9.18
N GLY A 250 -1.69 -18.58 8.85
CA GLY A 250 -2.68 -18.19 7.87
C GLY A 250 -2.25 -16.95 7.08
N LEU A 251 -2.90 -16.72 5.93
CA LEU A 251 -2.59 -15.62 5.04
C LEU A 251 -3.80 -14.74 4.75
N THR A 252 -3.48 -13.50 4.42
CA THR A 252 -4.39 -12.53 3.83
C THR A 252 -3.78 -11.92 2.58
N LEU A 253 -4.62 -11.42 1.70
CA LEU A 253 -4.23 -10.58 0.57
C LEU A 253 -5.41 -9.70 0.14
N ASN A 254 -5.12 -8.71 -0.72
CA ASN A 254 -6.14 -7.92 -1.37
C ASN A 254 -6.00 -8.05 -2.89
N THR A 255 -7.13 -8.03 -3.60
CA THR A 255 -7.16 -7.94 -5.07
C THR A 255 -8.32 -7.08 -5.52
N GLN A 256 -8.31 -6.62 -6.78
CA GLN A 256 -9.42 -5.85 -7.34
C GLN A 256 -10.68 -6.73 -7.43
N LEU A 257 -11.83 -6.15 -7.16
CA LEU A 257 -13.11 -6.86 -7.20
C LEU A 257 -13.48 -7.32 -8.62
N ASP A 258 -13.04 -6.61 -9.63
CA ASP A 258 -13.22 -6.91 -11.05
C ASP A 258 -12.11 -7.79 -11.66
N ASN A 259 -11.04 -8.09 -10.89
CA ASN A 259 -9.99 -9.01 -11.34
C ASN A 259 -10.39 -10.47 -11.11
N TYR A 260 -11.32 -10.96 -11.92
CA TYR A 260 -11.85 -12.33 -11.82
C TYR A 260 -10.77 -13.40 -12.00
N GLY A 261 -9.74 -13.13 -12.83
CA GLY A 261 -8.61 -14.03 -13.06
C GLY A 261 -7.79 -14.27 -11.80
N SER A 262 -7.41 -13.19 -11.11
CA SER A 262 -6.69 -13.29 -9.83
C SER A 262 -7.56 -13.91 -8.73
N GLN A 263 -8.85 -13.56 -8.67
CA GLN A 263 -9.75 -14.18 -7.70
C GLN A 263 -9.90 -15.69 -7.91
N ALA A 264 -10.05 -16.15 -9.17
CA ALA A 264 -10.11 -17.57 -9.49
C ALA A 264 -8.81 -18.29 -9.10
N PHE A 265 -7.65 -17.68 -9.39
CA PHE A 265 -6.33 -18.18 -8.97
C PHE A 265 -6.23 -18.30 -7.44
N TYR A 266 -6.58 -17.26 -6.68
CA TYR A 266 -6.51 -17.33 -5.23
C TYR A 266 -7.53 -18.32 -4.63
N ARG A 267 -8.73 -18.43 -5.20
CA ARG A 267 -9.70 -19.44 -4.77
C ARG A 267 -9.17 -20.86 -5.00
N SER A 268 -8.48 -21.13 -6.12
CA SER A 268 -7.87 -22.46 -6.37
C SER A 268 -6.77 -22.80 -5.36
N LEU A 269 -6.17 -21.79 -4.73
CA LEU A 269 -5.23 -21.93 -3.63
C LEU A 269 -5.87 -21.95 -2.24
N GLY A 270 -7.21 -21.98 -2.15
CA GLY A 270 -7.94 -22.06 -0.87
C GLY A 270 -8.16 -20.72 -0.15
N PHE A 271 -8.02 -19.60 -0.86
CA PHE A 271 -8.43 -18.30 -0.32
C PHE A 271 -9.93 -18.07 -0.51
N TYR A 272 -10.54 -17.38 0.44
CA TYR A 272 -11.95 -16.96 0.39
C TYR A 272 -12.12 -15.52 0.85
N ALA A 273 -13.20 -14.87 0.42
CA ALA A 273 -13.52 -13.49 0.79
C ALA A 273 -13.97 -13.40 2.25
N THR A 274 -13.51 -12.39 2.98
CA THR A 274 -13.79 -12.24 4.40
C THR A 274 -14.56 -10.99 4.78
N GLN A 275 -14.56 -9.97 3.94
CA GLN A 275 -15.12 -8.66 4.24
C GLN A 275 -15.85 -8.09 3.01
N LYS A 276 -16.66 -7.05 3.24
CA LYS A 276 -17.18 -6.24 2.14
C LYS A 276 -16.02 -5.60 1.39
N PRO A 277 -16.14 -5.45 0.05
CA PRO A 277 -15.15 -4.73 -0.73
C PRO A 277 -14.96 -3.30 -0.21
N ALA A 278 -13.71 -2.82 -0.22
CA ALA A 278 -13.38 -1.44 0.07
C ALA A 278 -13.31 -0.62 -1.23
N SER A 279 -13.85 0.58 -1.22
CA SER A 279 -13.86 1.47 -2.38
C SER A 279 -12.47 2.07 -2.64
N VAL A 280 -12.18 2.29 -3.90
CA VAL A 280 -11.01 3.03 -4.38
C VAL A 280 -11.49 4.36 -4.94
N TYR A 281 -10.96 5.45 -4.43
CA TYR A 281 -11.19 6.79 -4.96
C TYR A 281 -9.89 7.32 -5.55
N ARG A 282 -9.98 8.03 -6.69
CA ARG A 282 -8.82 8.62 -7.36
C ARG A 282 -9.08 10.07 -7.71
N TYR A 283 -8.07 10.89 -7.46
CA TYR A 283 -7.92 12.20 -8.07
C TYR A 283 -7.00 12.03 -9.29
N MET A 284 -7.50 12.32 -10.50
CA MET A 284 -6.70 12.26 -11.72
C MET A 284 -5.91 13.56 -11.87
N LEU A 285 -4.63 13.46 -12.26
CA LEU A 285 -3.68 14.59 -12.38
C LEU A 285 -3.56 15.11 -13.80
#